data_37d0a08b79a6c54ac40b28c598befecf
#
_entry.id   37d0a08b79a6c54ac40b28c598befecf
#
_cell.length_a   1.000
_cell.length_b   1.000
_cell.length_c   1.000
_cell.angle_alpha   90.00
_cell.angle_beta   90.00
_cell.angle_gamma   90.00
#
_symmetry.space_group_name_H-M   'P 1'
#
loop_
_entity.id
_entity.type
_entity.pdbx_description
1 polymer ?
#
loop_
_entity_poly.entity_id
_entity_poly.type
_entity_poly.pdbx_seq_one_letter_code
_entity_poly.pdbx_strand_id
1 'polypeptide(L)'
;MQLNHYLNFKGQTEQAFNFYKSVFGGEFAMLSRYGDMPPTEGVSLSEADKNLVLHVSLPINEFTVLMASDVNDQFCAQNSIFTPGNNHYISINLDPDEQDQAQRLFNALSANGQIEMPLEKTFWGALYGAFTDQFGIKWMINCQLDG
;
A
#
# COMPACT_ATOMS: atom_id res chain seq x y z
N MET A 1 -7.16 -20.51 -0.97
CA MET A 1 -6.11 -19.75 -0.26
C MET A 1 -5.85 -18.47 -1.04
N GLN A 2 -5.67 -17.35 -0.34
CA GLN A 2 -5.43 -16.05 -0.97
C GLN A 2 -4.35 -15.31 -0.18
N LEU A 3 -3.39 -14.73 -0.87
CA LEU A 3 -2.34 -13.92 -0.25
C LEU A 3 -2.56 -12.46 -0.63
N ASN A 4 -2.72 -11.61 0.36
CA ASN A 4 -2.88 -10.18 0.15
C ASN A 4 -1.83 -9.41 0.94
N HIS A 5 -1.50 -8.22 0.48
CA HIS A 5 -0.59 -7.33 1.18
C HIS A 5 -1.31 -6.62 2.32
N TYR A 6 -0.64 -6.57 3.46
CA TYR A 6 -1.09 -5.81 4.62
C TYR A 6 0.03 -4.84 5.01
N LEU A 7 -0.24 -3.56 4.92
CA LEU A 7 0.74 -2.52 5.21
C LEU A 7 0.55 -1.97 6.62
N ASN A 8 1.63 -1.50 7.20
CA ASN A 8 1.60 -0.82 8.49
C ASN A 8 2.22 0.56 8.35
N PHE A 9 1.58 1.54 8.96
CA PHE A 9 2.07 2.92 9.01
C PHE A 9 2.00 3.42 10.44
N LYS A 10 2.70 4.50 10.72
CA LYS A 10 2.64 5.17 12.01
C LYS A 10 1.93 6.52 11.82
N GLY A 11 0.59 6.47 11.80
CA GLY A 11 -0.25 7.65 11.69
C GLY A 11 -0.59 8.11 10.26
N GLN A 12 -0.10 7.42 9.23
CA GLN A 12 -0.28 7.85 7.84
C GLN A 12 -1.20 6.96 7.02
N THR A 13 -1.85 5.97 7.62
CA THR A 13 -2.63 4.97 6.90
C THR A 13 -3.75 5.61 6.07
N GLU A 14 -4.52 6.52 6.67
CA GLU A 14 -5.63 7.15 5.96
C GLU A 14 -5.15 7.98 4.77
N GLN A 15 -4.11 8.77 4.98
CA GLN A 15 -3.53 9.59 3.91
C GLN A 15 -2.98 8.71 2.78
N ALA A 16 -2.27 7.64 3.12
CA ALA A 16 -1.73 6.71 2.15
C ALA A 16 -2.85 6.03 1.35
N PHE A 17 -3.90 5.57 2.02
CA PHE A 17 -4.97 4.85 1.35
C PHE A 17 -5.89 5.76 0.55
N ASN A 18 -6.07 7.00 0.93
CA ASN A 18 -6.73 7.99 0.06
C ASN A 18 -5.92 8.19 -1.22
N PHE A 19 -4.60 8.23 -1.12
CA PHE A 19 -3.73 8.30 -2.28
C PHE A 19 -3.86 7.02 -3.16
N TYR A 20 -3.77 5.83 -2.57
CA TYR A 20 -3.91 4.58 -3.34
C TYR A 20 -5.28 4.46 -4.00
N LYS A 21 -6.33 4.88 -3.30
CA LYS A 21 -7.67 4.93 -3.87
C LYS A 21 -7.74 5.86 -5.08
N SER A 22 -7.06 7.00 -5.03
CA SER A 22 -7.02 7.93 -6.16
C SER A 22 -6.29 7.34 -7.37
N VAL A 23 -5.35 6.43 -7.14
CA VAL A 23 -4.58 5.79 -8.21
C VAL A 23 -5.31 4.59 -8.79
N PHE A 24 -5.79 3.70 -7.93
CA PHE A 24 -6.40 2.43 -8.36
C PHE A 24 -7.91 2.53 -8.60
N GLY A 25 -8.57 3.54 -8.05
CA GLY A 25 -10.01 3.69 -8.11
C GLY A 25 -10.74 2.85 -7.08
N GLY A 26 -12.06 2.77 -7.22
CA GLY A 26 -12.90 1.98 -6.31
C GLY A 26 -13.21 2.70 -5.01
N GLU A 27 -13.72 1.93 -4.07
CA GLU A 27 -14.11 2.40 -2.74
C GLU A 27 -13.53 1.48 -1.67
N PHE A 28 -13.32 2.01 -0.49
CA PHE A 28 -12.94 1.16 0.66
C PHE A 28 -14.06 0.19 0.96
N ALA A 29 -13.73 -1.09 1.09
CA ALA A 29 -14.68 -2.09 1.59
C ALA A 29 -14.87 -1.93 3.09
N MET A 30 -13.83 -1.46 3.80
CA MET A 30 -13.88 -1.18 5.23
C MET A 30 -12.88 -0.08 5.57
N LEU A 31 -13.28 0.79 6.46
CA LEU A 31 -12.38 1.68 7.19
C LEU A 31 -12.89 1.80 8.61
N SER A 32 -12.15 1.29 9.58
CA SER A 32 -12.47 1.39 10.99
C SER A 32 -11.34 2.08 11.75
N ARG A 33 -11.68 2.74 12.83
CA ARG A 33 -10.73 3.49 13.64
C ARG A 33 -10.58 2.83 15.01
N TYR A 34 -9.48 3.11 15.68
CA TYR A 34 -9.27 2.60 17.04
C TYR A 34 -10.40 3.04 17.98
N GLY A 35 -10.93 4.25 17.78
CA GLY A 35 -12.07 4.75 18.57
C GLY A 35 -13.38 3.99 18.36
N ASP A 36 -13.49 3.20 17.29
CA ASP A 36 -14.66 2.38 17.02
C ASP A 36 -14.67 1.08 17.83
N MET A 37 -13.55 0.72 18.45
CA MET A 37 -13.45 -0.48 19.27
C MET A 37 -14.27 -0.36 20.55
N PRO A 38 -14.85 -1.48 21.02
CA PRO A 38 -15.45 -1.48 22.36
C PRO A 38 -14.41 -1.12 23.42
N PRO A 39 -14.80 -0.46 24.53
CA PRO A 39 -13.88 -0.20 25.63
C PRO A 39 -13.18 -1.48 26.09
N THR A 40 -11.87 -1.43 26.20
CA THR A 40 -11.04 -2.57 26.60
C THR A 40 -10.32 -2.22 27.88
N GLU A 41 -10.37 -3.11 28.87
CA GLU A 41 -9.68 -2.93 30.15
C GLU A 41 -8.18 -2.83 29.92
N GLY A 42 -7.53 -1.86 30.57
CA GLY A 42 -6.10 -1.63 30.45
C GLY A 42 -5.69 -0.82 29.21
N VAL A 43 -6.64 -0.43 28.38
CA VAL A 43 -6.39 0.38 27.18
C VAL A 43 -7.02 1.74 27.35
N SER A 44 -6.21 2.80 27.27
CA SER A 44 -6.65 4.18 27.31
C SER A 44 -6.17 4.89 26.05
N LEU A 45 -7.10 5.26 25.17
CA LEU A 45 -6.78 5.92 23.91
C LEU A 45 -6.95 7.44 24.05
N SER A 46 -5.93 8.19 23.62
CA SER A 46 -6.06 9.63 23.45
C SER A 46 -7.02 9.94 22.30
N GLU A 47 -7.49 11.18 22.19
CA GLU A 47 -8.34 11.59 21.06
C GLU A 47 -7.61 11.41 19.72
N ALA A 48 -6.30 11.68 19.69
CA ALA A 48 -5.49 11.43 18.49
C ALA A 48 -5.45 9.94 18.13
N ASP A 49 -5.24 9.06 19.13
CA ASP A 49 -5.19 7.61 18.90
C ASP A 49 -6.54 7.06 18.43
N LYS A 50 -7.65 7.60 18.92
CA LYS A 50 -8.99 7.18 18.48
C LYS A 50 -9.23 7.42 16.99
N ASN A 51 -8.58 8.42 16.42
CA ASN A 51 -8.70 8.75 15.01
C ASN A 51 -7.79 7.93 14.10
N LEU A 52 -6.82 7.22 14.66
CA LEU A 52 -5.95 6.34 13.88
C LEU A 52 -6.75 5.19 13.26
N VAL A 53 -6.28 4.69 12.13
CA VAL A 53 -6.94 3.62 11.41
C VAL A 53 -6.60 2.27 12.04
N LEU A 54 -7.61 1.59 12.56
CA LEU A 54 -7.50 0.23 13.04
C LEU A 54 -7.37 -0.75 11.89
N HIS A 55 -8.16 -0.55 10.83
CA HIS A 55 -8.13 -1.38 9.63
C HIS A 55 -8.77 -0.66 8.47
N VAL A 56 -8.12 -0.74 7.31
CA VAL A 56 -8.69 -0.28 6.05
C VAL A 56 -8.46 -1.36 5.00
N SER A 57 -9.44 -1.57 4.13
CA SER A 57 -9.31 -2.46 2.98
C SER A 57 -9.78 -1.77 1.71
N LEU A 58 -8.93 -1.83 0.69
CA LEU A 58 -9.19 -1.30 -0.63
C LEU A 58 -9.12 -2.44 -1.65
N PRO A 59 -10.26 -2.93 -2.14
CA PRO A 59 -10.25 -3.90 -3.22
C PRO A 59 -9.63 -3.27 -4.48
N ILE A 60 -8.63 -3.94 -5.03
CA ILE A 60 -7.97 -3.50 -6.27
C ILE A 60 -8.69 -4.12 -7.48
N ASN A 61 -9.02 -5.39 -7.39
CA ASN A 61 -9.81 -6.13 -8.34
C ASN A 61 -10.48 -7.30 -7.62
N GLU A 62 -11.08 -8.23 -8.37
CA GLU A 62 -11.79 -9.37 -7.78
C GLU A 62 -10.87 -10.34 -7.02
N PHE A 63 -9.54 -10.27 -7.23
CA PHE A 63 -8.59 -11.22 -6.64
C PHE A 63 -7.71 -10.59 -5.57
N THR A 64 -7.57 -9.27 -5.55
CA THR A 64 -6.57 -8.59 -4.73
C THR A 64 -7.19 -7.49 -3.90
N VAL A 65 -6.87 -7.50 -2.60
CA VAL A 65 -7.26 -6.45 -1.66
C VAL A 65 -5.99 -5.90 -1.02
N LEU A 66 -5.82 -4.60 -1.05
CA LEU A 66 -4.75 -3.93 -0.31
C LEU A 66 -5.30 -3.48 1.03
N MET A 67 -4.61 -3.80 2.11
CA MET A 67 -5.07 -3.55 3.47
C MET A 67 -4.00 -2.89 4.29
N ALA A 68 -4.40 -2.20 5.34
CA ALA A 68 -3.44 -1.58 6.25
C ALA A 68 -4.06 -1.21 7.60
N SER A 69 -3.18 -0.88 8.52
CA SER A 69 -3.52 -0.25 9.80
C SER A 69 -2.41 0.69 10.23
N ASP A 70 -2.77 1.66 11.08
CA ASP A 70 -1.80 2.39 11.86
C ASP A 70 -1.33 1.51 13.03
N VAL A 71 -0.03 1.47 13.27
CA VAL A 71 0.48 0.78 14.46
C VAL A 71 0.16 1.61 15.71
N ASN A 72 -0.16 0.90 16.79
CA ASN A 72 -0.42 1.51 18.09
C ASN A 72 0.32 0.67 19.15
N ASP A 73 1.13 1.33 19.97
CA ASP A 73 1.99 0.66 20.92
C ASP A 73 1.22 -0.21 21.94
N GLN A 74 -0.03 0.13 22.24
CA GLN A 74 -0.85 -0.64 23.17
C GLN A 74 -1.33 -1.98 22.57
N PHE A 75 -1.29 -2.13 21.24
CA PHE A 75 -1.76 -3.32 20.54
C PHE A 75 -0.64 -4.07 19.82
N CYS A 76 0.59 -3.55 19.90
CA CYS A 76 1.76 -4.25 19.36
C CYS A 76 2.21 -5.32 20.34
N ALA A 77 2.80 -6.39 19.81
CA ALA A 77 3.43 -7.41 20.65
C ALA A 77 4.53 -6.76 21.49
N GLN A 78 4.70 -7.26 22.71
CA GLN A 78 5.79 -6.81 23.58
C GLN A 78 7.13 -6.94 22.84
N ASN A 79 7.96 -5.92 22.92
CA ASN A 79 9.25 -5.81 22.24
C ASN A 79 9.14 -5.63 20.71
N SER A 80 7.94 -5.36 20.18
CA SER A 80 7.75 -5.07 18.78
C SER A 80 7.89 -3.56 18.58
N ILE A 81 8.90 -3.15 17.80
CA ILE A 81 9.11 -1.75 17.44
C ILE A 81 8.75 -1.60 15.96
N PHE A 82 7.90 -0.61 15.63
CA PHE A 82 7.62 -0.32 14.25
C PHE A 82 8.89 0.18 13.56
N THR A 83 9.32 -0.58 12.54
CA THR A 83 10.51 -0.25 11.75
C THR A 83 10.15 -0.37 10.28
N PRO A 84 10.11 0.77 9.54
CA PRO A 84 9.98 0.70 8.08
C PRO A 84 11.14 -0.07 7.48
N GLY A 85 10.82 -0.97 6.53
CA GLY A 85 11.81 -1.84 5.91
C GLY A 85 11.92 -1.60 4.41
N ASN A 86 12.81 -2.34 3.77
CA ASN A 86 13.06 -2.21 2.34
C ASN A 86 13.38 -3.55 1.67
N ASN A 87 12.94 -4.66 2.27
CA ASN A 87 13.32 -5.99 1.79
C ASN A 87 12.24 -6.70 0.98
N HIS A 88 11.24 -5.96 0.48
CA HIS A 88 10.23 -6.51 -0.43
C HIS A 88 9.61 -5.41 -1.27
N TYR A 89 8.98 -5.82 -2.37
CA TYR A 89 8.23 -4.95 -3.28
C TYR A 89 6.83 -5.50 -3.48
N ILE A 90 5.87 -4.60 -3.68
CA ILE A 90 4.59 -4.98 -4.25
C ILE A 90 4.76 -4.91 -5.77
N SER A 91 4.59 -6.05 -6.43
CA SER A 91 4.76 -6.14 -7.87
C SER A 91 3.41 -6.04 -8.58
N ILE A 92 3.30 -5.09 -9.49
CA ILE A 92 2.14 -4.93 -10.36
C ILE A 92 2.52 -5.52 -11.71
N ASN A 93 1.84 -6.59 -12.08
CA ASN A 93 2.10 -7.28 -13.35
C ASN A 93 0.94 -7.02 -14.31
N LEU A 94 1.26 -6.58 -15.51
CA LEU A 94 0.31 -6.13 -16.50
C LEU A 94 0.52 -6.89 -17.81
N ASP A 95 -0.55 -7.03 -18.56
CA ASP A 95 -0.54 -7.70 -19.86
C ASP A 95 -0.03 -6.77 -20.96
N PRO A 96 0.37 -7.31 -22.13
CA PRO A 96 0.96 -6.51 -23.23
C PRO A 96 0.09 -5.36 -23.72
N ASP A 97 -1.23 -5.48 -23.64
CA ASP A 97 -2.17 -4.44 -24.05
C ASP A 97 -2.41 -3.37 -22.96
N GLU A 98 -1.74 -3.49 -21.81
CA GLU A 98 -1.90 -2.56 -20.68
C GLU A 98 -0.70 -1.62 -20.51
N GLN A 99 0.09 -1.36 -21.58
CA GLN A 99 1.28 -0.52 -21.49
C GLN A 99 0.96 0.92 -21.04
N ASP A 100 -0.16 1.47 -21.51
CA ASP A 100 -0.61 2.81 -21.10
C ASP A 100 -0.95 2.83 -19.62
N GLN A 101 -1.56 1.76 -19.12
CA GLN A 101 -1.86 1.61 -17.70
C GLN A 101 -0.58 1.50 -16.88
N ALA A 102 0.42 0.77 -17.37
CA ALA A 102 1.72 0.66 -16.71
C ALA A 102 2.35 2.04 -16.53
N GLN A 103 2.35 2.86 -17.58
CA GLN A 103 2.92 4.21 -17.52
C GLN A 103 2.13 5.09 -16.56
N ARG A 104 0.79 5.02 -16.60
CA ARG A 104 -0.06 5.80 -15.71
C ARG A 104 0.17 5.43 -14.24
N LEU A 105 0.20 4.14 -13.92
CA LEU A 105 0.43 3.67 -12.55
C LEU A 105 1.82 4.07 -12.06
N PHE A 106 2.84 3.90 -12.91
CA PHE A 106 4.19 4.29 -12.54
C PHE A 106 4.28 5.77 -12.20
N ASN A 107 3.74 6.62 -13.06
CA ASN A 107 3.78 8.08 -12.85
C ASN A 107 3.00 8.49 -11.61
N ALA A 108 1.82 7.93 -11.40
CA ALA A 108 0.96 8.29 -10.28
C ALA A 108 1.53 7.81 -8.94
N LEU A 109 1.94 6.55 -8.85
CA LEU A 109 2.43 5.98 -7.60
C LEU A 109 3.80 6.52 -7.21
N SER A 110 4.69 6.81 -8.18
CA SER A 110 6.03 7.33 -7.88
C SER A 110 6.04 8.83 -7.59
N ALA A 111 4.93 9.52 -7.79
CA ALA A 111 4.86 10.96 -7.55
C ALA A 111 5.22 11.28 -6.10
N ASN A 112 6.10 12.25 -5.91
CA ASN A 112 6.64 12.66 -4.61
C ASN A 112 7.38 11.55 -3.85
N GLY A 113 7.65 10.44 -4.52
CA GLY A 113 8.48 9.37 -4.01
C GLY A 113 9.87 9.39 -4.62
N GLN A 114 10.49 8.22 -4.71
CA GLN A 114 11.84 8.09 -5.27
C GLN A 114 11.86 6.96 -6.30
N ILE A 115 12.23 7.31 -7.54
CA ILE A 115 12.39 6.33 -8.60
C ILE A 115 13.74 5.64 -8.41
N GLU A 116 13.71 4.32 -8.34
CA GLU A 116 14.91 3.48 -8.27
C GLU A 116 15.35 3.05 -9.67
N MET A 117 14.41 2.58 -10.48
CA MET A 117 14.62 2.23 -11.89
C MET A 117 13.48 2.84 -12.71
N PRO A 118 13.80 3.71 -13.69
CA PRO A 118 12.77 4.26 -14.57
C PRO A 118 12.04 3.17 -15.34
N LEU A 119 10.80 3.44 -15.74
CA LEU A 119 10.00 2.50 -16.52
C LEU A 119 10.54 2.45 -17.95
N GLU A 120 11.23 1.38 -18.28
CA GLU A 120 11.93 1.21 -19.57
C GLU A 120 11.82 -0.23 -20.06
N LYS A 121 12.02 -0.41 -21.37
CA LYS A 121 12.08 -1.73 -21.96
C LYS A 121 13.34 -2.46 -21.51
N THR A 122 13.18 -3.73 -21.17
CA THR A 122 14.26 -4.58 -20.71
C THR A 122 14.68 -5.58 -21.79
N PHE A 123 15.84 -6.20 -21.59
CA PHE A 123 16.34 -7.22 -22.52
C PHE A 123 15.50 -8.51 -22.50
N TRP A 124 14.73 -8.75 -21.42
CA TRP A 124 13.88 -9.95 -21.34
C TRP A 124 12.47 -9.73 -21.90
N GLY A 125 12.22 -8.61 -22.57
CA GLY A 125 10.96 -8.36 -23.27
C GLY A 125 9.84 -7.83 -22.40
N ALA A 126 10.15 -7.01 -21.42
CA ALA A 126 9.17 -6.37 -20.58
C ALA A 126 9.39 -4.86 -20.48
N LEU A 127 8.35 -4.15 -20.13
CA LEU A 127 8.44 -2.77 -19.67
C LEU A 127 8.49 -2.84 -18.14
N TYR A 128 9.58 -2.39 -17.55
CA TYR A 128 9.83 -2.58 -16.11
C TYR A 128 10.33 -1.30 -15.46
N GLY A 129 9.88 -1.06 -14.23
CA GLY A 129 10.36 0.02 -13.40
C GLY A 129 10.12 -0.29 -11.92
N ALA A 130 10.83 0.41 -11.05
CA ALA A 130 10.72 0.24 -9.61
C ALA A 130 10.91 1.59 -8.92
N PHE A 131 10.22 1.75 -7.79
CA PHE A 131 10.25 3.00 -7.04
C PHE A 131 9.80 2.76 -5.60
N THR A 132 10.09 3.74 -4.74
CA THR A 132 9.52 3.85 -3.41
C THR A 132 8.52 5.01 -3.44
N ASP A 133 7.30 4.79 -2.99
CA ASP A 133 6.29 5.85 -3.01
C ASP A 133 6.52 6.87 -1.88
N GLN A 134 5.72 7.94 -1.87
CA GLN A 134 5.86 9.00 -0.89
C GLN A 134 5.62 8.56 0.56
N PHE A 135 5.05 7.38 0.75
CA PHE A 135 4.77 6.81 2.08
C PHE A 135 5.79 5.73 2.47
N GLY A 136 6.80 5.50 1.64
CA GLY A 136 7.88 4.55 1.93
C GLY A 136 7.62 3.12 1.49
N ILE A 137 6.55 2.88 0.75
CA ILE A 137 6.22 1.55 0.22
C ILE A 137 6.91 1.35 -1.12
N LYS A 138 7.53 0.17 -1.29
CA LYS A 138 8.26 -0.17 -2.50
C LYS A 138 7.36 -0.90 -3.48
N TRP A 139 7.40 -0.43 -4.73
CA TRP A 139 6.60 -0.96 -5.83
C TRP A 139 7.48 -1.28 -7.02
N MET A 140 7.09 -2.29 -7.79
CA MET A 140 7.64 -2.51 -9.11
C MET A 140 6.50 -2.72 -10.10
N ILE A 141 6.72 -2.30 -11.33
CA ILE A 141 5.78 -2.49 -12.42
C ILE A 141 6.48 -3.32 -13.49
N ASN A 142 5.82 -4.39 -13.88
CA ASN A 142 6.28 -5.26 -14.96
C ASN A 142 5.13 -5.46 -15.93
N CYS A 143 5.29 -4.95 -17.13
CA CYS A 143 4.33 -5.14 -18.21
C CYS A 143 4.99 -5.98 -19.30
N GLN A 144 4.51 -7.20 -19.48
CA GLN A 144 5.05 -8.08 -20.50
C GLN A 144 4.79 -7.47 -21.87
N LEU A 145 5.78 -7.52 -22.77
CA LEU A 145 5.64 -7.03 -24.13
C LEU A 145 5.45 -8.21 -25.09
N ASP A 146 4.67 -7.98 -26.13
CA ASP A 146 4.50 -8.95 -27.20
C ASP A 146 5.79 -9.08 -28.01
N GLY A 147 6.11 -10.27 -28.38
CA GLY A 147 7.23 -10.59 -29.22
C GLY A 147 8.42 -11.11 -28.50
#